data_5df71a6b8f751be86c786f8a00eed4f1
#
_entry.id   5df71a6b8f751be86c786f8a00eed4f1
#
_cell.length_a   1.000
_cell.length_b   1.000
_cell.length_c   1.000
_cell.angle_alpha   90.00
_cell.angle_beta   90.00
_cell.angle_gamma   90.00
#
_symmetry.space_group_name_H-M   'P 1'
#
loop_
_entity.id
_entity.type
_entity.pdbx_description
1 polymer ?
#
loop_
_entity_poly.entity_id
_entity_poly.type
_entity_poly.pdbx_seq_one_letter_code
_entity_poly.pdbx_strand_id
1 'polypeptide(L)'
;MIAENIFKKLYLTPAQKKLIVNAPREYLDFLGDLHYDTAVDGKTEGFYDFVQIFATTQAELEHLVKKYGKAGKYDCLFWGCYPKGGGKIKSDIKRDTVWTAFQLVEMHAVTQVSIDDTWSALRARPLDTYKK
;
A
#
# COMPACT_ATOMS: atom_id res chain seq x y z
N MET A 1 -3.95 14.78 10.47
CA MET A 1 -2.59 15.23 10.21
C MET A 1 -1.63 14.05 10.14
N ILE A 2 -0.77 14.02 9.13
CA ILE A 2 0.17 12.92 8.94
C ILE A 2 1.35 13.09 9.90
N ALA A 3 1.67 12.04 10.68
CA ALA A 3 2.75 12.09 11.64
C ALA A 3 4.11 12.11 10.94
N GLU A 4 5.06 12.89 11.46
CA GLU A 4 6.40 13.01 10.87
C GLU A 4 7.11 11.66 10.78
N ASN A 5 6.86 10.76 11.72
CA ASN A 5 7.51 9.47 11.76
C ASN A 5 6.86 8.43 10.84
N ILE A 6 5.87 8.82 10.03
CA ILE A 6 5.19 7.87 9.16
C ILE A 6 6.15 7.25 8.13
N PHE A 7 7.10 7.99 7.62
CA PHE A 7 8.08 7.46 6.70
C PHE A 7 8.87 6.31 7.32
N LYS A 8 9.21 6.47 8.59
CA LYS A 8 9.95 5.45 9.34
C LYS A 8 9.08 4.21 9.58
N LYS A 9 7.81 4.41 9.94
CA LYS A 9 6.88 3.31 10.20
C LYS A 9 6.61 2.48 8.95
N LEU A 10 6.56 3.13 7.79
CA LEU A 10 6.33 2.47 6.51
C LEU A 10 7.63 1.94 5.88
N TYR A 11 8.78 2.26 6.45
CA TYR A 11 10.11 1.97 5.89
C TYR A 11 10.30 2.62 4.52
N LEU A 12 9.69 3.78 4.31
CA LEU A 12 9.72 4.48 3.05
C LEU A 12 11.10 5.09 2.76
N THR A 13 11.70 5.71 3.76
CA THR A 13 12.96 6.45 3.59
C THR A 13 14.12 5.61 3.07
N PRO A 14 14.37 4.39 3.59
CA PRO A 14 15.48 3.58 3.08
C PRO A 14 15.22 2.94 1.72
N ALA A 15 13.97 2.91 1.26
CA ALA A 15 13.65 2.32 -0.03
C ALA A 15 14.17 3.19 -1.18
N GLN A 16 14.79 2.58 -2.18
CA GLN A 16 15.37 3.30 -3.32
C GLN A 16 14.39 3.42 -4.48
N LYS A 17 13.71 2.35 -4.83
CA LYS A 17 12.74 2.32 -5.92
C LYS A 17 11.34 2.25 -5.34
N LYS A 18 10.57 3.33 -5.50
CA LYS A 18 9.26 3.49 -4.88
C LYS A 18 8.17 3.63 -5.92
N LEU A 19 7.06 2.92 -5.71
CA LEU A 19 5.85 3.06 -6.50
C LEU A 19 4.72 3.45 -5.54
N ILE A 20 4.12 4.61 -5.75
CA ILE A 20 3.01 5.10 -4.93
C ILE A 20 1.85 5.42 -5.86
N VAL A 21 0.78 4.64 -5.75
CA VAL A 21 -0.34 4.65 -6.70
C VAL A 21 -1.59 5.22 -6.04
N ASN A 22 -2.21 6.16 -6.73
CA ASN A 22 -3.52 6.69 -6.35
C ASN A 22 -3.55 7.37 -4.98
N ALA A 23 -2.43 7.93 -4.55
CA ALA A 23 -2.33 8.58 -3.25
C ALA A 23 -3.16 9.86 -3.20
N PRO A 24 -3.77 10.17 -2.03
CA PRO A 24 -4.47 11.44 -1.87
C PRO A 24 -3.50 12.60 -1.91
N ARG A 25 -4.00 13.78 -2.29
CA ARG A 25 -3.17 14.95 -2.46
C ARG A 25 -2.40 15.33 -1.20
N GLU A 26 -3.04 15.21 -0.05
CA GLU A 26 -2.39 15.53 1.22
C GLU A 26 -1.14 14.69 1.45
N TYR A 27 -1.21 13.41 1.07
CA TYR A 27 -0.09 12.50 1.20
C TYR A 27 1.03 12.87 0.21
N LEU A 28 0.65 13.22 -1.02
CA LEU A 28 1.62 13.65 -2.04
C LEU A 28 2.34 14.92 -1.60
N ASP A 29 1.62 15.87 -1.02
CA ASP A 29 2.21 17.10 -0.49
C ASP A 29 3.19 16.79 0.64
N PHE A 30 2.86 15.83 1.48
CA PHE A 30 3.72 15.41 2.58
C PHE A 30 4.99 14.72 2.09
N LEU A 31 4.92 14.01 0.97
CA LEU A 31 6.09 13.35 0.37
C LEU A 31 7.13 14.37 -0.13
N GLY A 32 6.67 15.55 -0.55
CA GLY A 32 7.57 16.61 -0.98
C GLY A 32 8.45 16.22 -2.15
N ASP A 33 9.75 16.29 -1.96
CA ASP A 33 10.75 16.06 -3.01
C ASP A 33 11.18 14.60 -3.16
N LEU A 34 10.54 13.67 -2.45
CA LEU A 34 10.89 12.26 -2.61
C LEU A 34 10.62 11.77 -4.03
N HIS A 35 11.54 10.98 -4.55
CA HIS A 35 11.38 10.38 -5.87
C HIS A 35 10.56 9.10 -5.78
N TYR A 36 9.51 9.03 -6.60
CA TYR A 36 8.66 7.83 -6.68
C TYR A 36 7.93 7.83 -8.02
N ASP A 37 7.57 6.64 -8.48
CA ASP A 37 6.72 6.48 -9.65
C ASP A 37 5.26 6.41 -9.21
N THR A 38 4.34 6.86 -10.06
CA THR A 38 2.91 6.84 -9.77
C THR A 38 2.16 5.79 -10.56
N ALA A 39 2.79 5.24 -11.59
CA ALA A 39 2.21 4.19 -12.41
C ALA A 39 3.31 3.48 -13.19
N VAL A 40 3.06 2.22 -13.53
CA VAL A 40 3.97 1.44 -14.38
C VAL A 40 3.11 0.62 -15.34
N ASP A 41 3.71 0.09 -16.39
CA ASP A 41 2.99 -0.83 -17.27
C ASP A 41 2.76 -2.16 -16.54
N GLY A 42 1.81 -2.94 -17.02
CA GLY A 42 1.42 -4.19 -16.38
C GLY A 42 2.45 -5.31 -16.54
N LYS A 43 3.56 -5.05 -17.23
CA LYS A 43 4.62 -6.02 -17.45
C LYS A 43 5.79 -5.87 -16.48
N THR A 44 5.84 -4.77 -15.74
CA THR A 44 6.93 -4.53 -14.78
C THR A 44 6.77 -5.48 -13.60
N GLU A 45 7.80 -6.29 -13.35
CA GLU A 45 7.83 -7.21 -12.21
C GLU A 45 9.15 -7.10 -11.48
N GLY A 46 9.10 -7.22 -10.15
CA GLY A 46 10.30 -7.33 -9.33
C GLY A 46 11.23 -6.12 -9.35
N PHE A 47 10.70 -4.94 -9.65
CA PHE A 47 11.52 -3.74 -9.80
C PHE A 47 11.58 -2.88 -8.53
N TYR A 48 10.45 -2.75 -7.83
CA TYR A 48 10.34 -1.80 -6.73
C TYR A 48 10.69 -2.40 -5.38
N ASP A 49 11.32 -1.60 -4.53
CA ASP A 49 11.57 -1.94 -3.12
C ASP A 49 10.38 -1.61 -2.24
N PHE A 50 9.55 -0.66 -2.69
CA PHE A 50 8.42 -0.15 -1.95
C PHE A 50 7.25 0.07 -2.90
N VAL A 51 6.10 -0.54 -2.59
CA VAL A 51 4.87 -0.35 -3.36
C VAL A 51 3.77 0.05 -2.39
N GLN A 52 3.11 1.16 -2.66
CA GLN A 52 2.02 1.64 -1.83
C GLN A 52 0.85 2.00 -2.73
N ILE A 53 -0.30 1.40 -2.46
CA ILE A 53 -1.52 1.66 -3.24
C ILE A 53 -2.60 2.19 -2.31
N PHE A 54 -3.40 3.13 -2.82
CA PHE A 54 -4.52 3.73 -2.09
C PHE A 54 -5.81 3.43 -2.83
N ALA A 55 -6.83 2.99 -2.11
CA ALA A 55 -8.14 2.69 -2.69
C ALA A 55 -9.24 3.13 -1.75
N THR A 56 -10.38 3.53 -2.30
CA THR A 56 -11.55 3.92 -1.51
C THR A 56 -12.68 2.92 -1.61
N THR A 57 -12.63 2.00 -2.56
CA THR A 57 -13.61 0.92 -2.69
C THR A 57 -12.90 -0.43 -2.79
N GLN A 58 -13.59 -1.48 -2.38
CA GLN A 58 -13.04 -2.84 -2.44
C GLN A 58 -12.71 -3.23 -3.89
N ALA A 59 -13.57 -2.89 -4.84
CA ALA A 59 -13.31 -3.19 -6.25
C ALA A 59 -12.05 -2.52 -6.76
N GLU A 60 -11.83 -1.26 -6.39
CA GLU A 60 -10.63 -0.53 -6.75
C GLU A 60 -9.39 -1.16 -6.13
N LEU A 61 -9.47 -1.51 -4.84
CA LEU A 61 -8.36 -2.16 -4.14
C LEU A 61 -7.96 -3.46 -4.83
N GLU A 62 -8.93 -4.31 -5.14
CA GLU A 62 -8.67 -5.59 -5.82
C GLU A 62 -8.05 -5.39 -7.19
N HIS A 63 -8.54 -4.39 -7.94
CA HIS A 63 -7.99 -4.06 -9.24
C HIS A 63 -6.53 -3.63 -9.14
N LEU A 64 -6.22 -2.74 -8.21
CA LEU A 64 -4.86 -2.23 -8.02
C LEU A 64 -3.91 -3.32 -7.49
N VAL A 65 -4.39 -4.17 -6.59
CA VAL A 65 -3.58 -5.28 -6.08
C VAL A 65 -3.21 -6.23 -7.21
N LYS A 66 -4.17 -6.57 -8.06
CA LYS A 66 -3.90 -7.45 -9.21
C LYS A 66 -2.92 -6.82 -10.19
N LYS A 67 -3.09 -5.52 -10.43
CA LYS A 67 -2.25 -4.81 -11.41
C LYS A 67 -0.82 -4.64 -10.93
N TYR A 68 -0.62 -4.31 -9.65
CA TYR A 68 0.68 -3.95 -9.12
C TYR A 68 1.27 -4.94 -8.12
N GLY A 69 0.58 -6.03 -7.86
CA GLY A 69 1.01 -7.00 -6.85
C GLY A 69 2.38 -7.61 -7.09
N LYS A 70 2.82 -7.66 -8.35
CA LYS A 70 4.12 -8.22 -8.71
C LYS A 70 5.13 -7.15 -9.16
N ALA A 71 4.76 -5.88 -9.11
CA ALA A 71 5.65 -4.79 -9.52
C ALA A 71 6.86 -4.67 -8.61
N GLY A 72 6.71 -5.01 -7.33
CA GLY A 72 7.81 -4.98 -6.37
C GLY A 72 8.60 -6.27 -6.34
N LYS A 73 9.78 -6.19 -5.76
CA LYS A 73 10.64 -7.36 -5.54
C LYS A 73 9.95 -8.34 -4.60
N TYR A 74 10.39 -9.60 -4.64
CA TYR A 74 9.88 -10.60 -3.70
C TYR A 74 10.05 -10.09 -2.27
N ASP A 75 8.96 -10.16 -1.50
CA ASP A 75 8.93 -9.71 -0.10
C ASP A 75 9.32 -8.22 0.06
N CYS A 76 9.01 -7.39 -0.94
CA CYS A 76 9.21 -5.95 -0.82
C CYS A 76 8.25 -5.34 0.19
N LEU A 77 8.40 -4.05 0.46
CA LEU A 77 7.48 -3.31 1.31
C LEU A 77 6.22 -2.98 0.50
N PHE A 78 5.19 -3.81 0.65
CA PHE A 78 3.93 -3.67 -0.07
C PHE A 78 2.84 -3.23 0.89
N TRP A 79 2.25 -2.07 0.63
CA TRP A 79 1.23 -1.48 1.50
C TRP A 79 -0.07 -1.25 0.75
N GLY A 80 -1.17 -1.78 1.30
CA GLY A 80 -2.52 -1.45 0.83
C GLY A 80 -3.13 -0.43 1.79
N CYS A 81 -3.44 0.75 1.28
CA CYS A 81 -3.97 1.84 2.10
C CYS A 81 -5.46 2.02 1.81
N TYR A 82 -6.23 2.22 2.86
CA TYR A 82 -7.68 2.32 2.77
C TYR A 82 -8.20 3.28 3.82
N PRO A 83 -9.41 3.85 3.59
CA PRO A 83 -10.01 4.78 4.56
C PRO A 83 -10.40 4.08 5.85
N LYS A 84 -10.19 4.75 6.97
CA LYS A 84 -10.61 4.25 8.27
C LYS A 84 -12.13 4.23 8.37
N GLY A 85 -12.68 3.20 9.00
CA GLY A 85 -14.11 3.09 9.25
C GLY A 85 -14.59 4.24 10.12
N GLY A 86 -15.72 4.84 9.73
CA GLY A 86 -16.28 5.98 10.45
C GLY A 86 -15.58 7.30 10.20
N GLY A 87 -14.57 7.34 9.30
CA GLY A 87 -13.86 8.56 8.95
C GLY A 87 -14.55 9.38 7.87
N LYS A 88 -13.82 10.36 7.33
CA LYS A 88 -14.34 11.31 6.34
C LYS A 88 -14.72 10.68 5.01
N ILE A 89 -14.07 9.59 4.63
CA ILE A 89 -14.28 8.96 3.34
C ILE A 89 -15.11 7.70 3.54
N LYS A 90 -16.22 7.61 2.81
CA LYS A 90 -17.04 6.41 2.83
C LYS A 90 -16.35 5.31 2.02
N SER A 91 -16.30 4.12 2.58
CA SER A 91 -15.63 3.00 1.94
C SER A 91 -16.28 1.69 2.38
N ASP A 92 -16.32 0.73 1.47
CA ASP A 92 -16.72 -0.64 1.79
C ASP A 92 -15.53 -1.50 2.20
N ILE A 93 -14.32 -0.92 2.24
CA ILE A 93 -13.12 -1.65 2.60
C ILE A 93 -13.03 -1.75 4.12
N LYS A 94 -12.73 -2.95 4.59
CA LYS A 94 -12.45 -3.23 6.01
C LYS A 94 -11.13 -3.99 6.08
N ARG A 95 -10.56 -4.06 7.28
CA ARG A 95 -9.31 -4.79 7.49
C ARG A 95 -9.37 -6.21 6.90
N ASP A 96 -10.48 -6.91 7.15
CA ASP A 96 -10.66 -8.27 6.67
C ASP A 96 -10.74 -8.36 5.15
N THR A 97 -11.37 -7.37 4.51
CA THR A 97 -11.51 -7.37 3.06
C THR A 97 -10.22 -6.95 2.35
N VAL A 98 -9.35 -6.17 3.01
CA VAL A 98 -8.00 -5.92 2.50
C VAL A 98 -7.22 -7.23 2.45
N TRP A 99 -7.34 -8.05 3.49
CA TRP A 99 -6.74 -9.37 3.56
C TRP A 99 -7.16 -10.22 2.36
N THR A 100 -8.44 -10.21 2.06
CA THR A 100 -8.99 -10.92 0.90
C THR A 100 -8.37 -10.45 -0.41
N ALA A 101 -8.19 -9.13 -0.57
CA ALA A 101 -7.56 -8.57 -1.77
C ALA A 101 -6.10 -9.06 -1.91
N PHE A 102 -5.36 -9.09 -0.81
CA PHE A 102 -3.97 -9.56 -0.84
C PHE A 102 -3.88 -11.03 -1.26
N GLN A 103 -4.85 -11.85 -0.88
CA GLN A 103 -4.85 -13.27 -1.26
C GLN A 103 -4.94 -13.48 -2.77
N LEU A 104 -5.49 -12.50 -3.51
CA LEU A 104 -5.55 -12.58 -4.96
C LEU A 104 -4.17 -12.66 -5.62
N VAL A 105 -3.15 -12.17 -4.94
CA VAL A 105 -1.77 -12.19 -5.43
C VAL A 105 -0.85 -12.99 -4.51
N GLU A 106 -1.43 -13.93 -3.77
CA GLU A 106 -0.70 -14.86 -2.90
C GLU A 106 0.10 -14.15 -1.81
N MET A 107 -0.54 -13.16 -1.18
CA MET A 107 0.03 -12.43 -0.06
C MET A 107 -0.89 -12.50 1.16
N HIS A 108 -0.33 -12.19 2.33
CA HIS A 108 -1.09 -12.09 3.57
C HIS A 108 -0.72 -10.80 4.31
N ALA A 109 -1.63 -10.31 5.13
CA ALA A 109 -1.41 -9.09 5.90
C ALA A 109 -0.61 -9.39 7.16
N VAL A 110 0.36 -8.56 7.50
CA VAL A 110 1.25 -8.77 8.65
C VAL A 110 1.30 -7.61 9.63
N THR A 111 1.16 -6.36 9.16
CA THR A 111 1.34 -5.17 10.01
C THR A 111 0.39 -4.09 9.58
N GLN A 112 -0.21 -3.42 10.56
CA GLN A 112 -1.07 -2.26 10.31
C GLN A 112 -0.42 -1.01 10.86
N VAL A 113 -0.42 0.06 10.06
CA VAL A 113 0.09 1.38 10.43
C VAL A 113 -0.99 2.42 10.15
N SER A 114 -1.20 3.32 11.11
CA SER A 114 -2.09 4.47 10.90
C SER A 114 -1.30 5.56 10.19
N ILE A 115 -1.78 5.98 9.02
CA ILE A 115 -1.14 7.07 8.28
C ILE A 115 -1.57 8.41 8.86
N ASP A 116 -2.87 8.61 9.01
CA ASP A 116 -3.44 9.82 9.61
C ASP A 116 -4.86 9.51 10.12
N ASP A 117 -5.66 10.54 10.37
CA ASP A 117 -7.03 10.37 10.86
C ASP A 117 -7.94 9.72 9.83
N THR A 118 -7.57 9.74 8.56
CA THR A 118 -8.40 9.27 7.46
C THR A 118 -7.96 7.93 6.91
N TRP A 119 -6.66 7.63 6.89
CA TRP A 119 -6.09 6.49 6.17
C TRP A 119 -5.35 5.52 7.08
N SER A 120 -5.54 4.24 6.80
CA SER A 120 -4.74 3.14 7.38
C SER A 120 -3.96 2.44 6.30
N ALA A 121 -2.81 1.87 6.66
CA ALA A 121 -2.00 1.07 5.77
C ALA A 121 -1.84 -0.33 6.34
N LEU A 122 -2.00 -1.35 5.49
CA LEU A 122 -1.83 -2.74 5.88
C LEU A 122 -0.73 -3.34 5.01
N ARG A 123 0.33 -3.86 5.64
CA ARG A 123 1.45 -4.45 4.92
C ARG A 123 1.12 -5.85 4.48
N ALA A 124 1.46 -6.17 3.24
CA ALA A 124 1.36 -7.51 2.69
C ALA A 124 2.74 -8.13 2.51
N ARG A 125 2.84 -9.43 2.76
CA ARG A 125 4.03 -10.23 2.48
C ARG A 125 3.62 -11.50 1.76
N PRO A 126 4.54 -12.14 0.99
CA PRO A 126 4.20 -13.41 0.34
C PRO A 126 3.69 -14.46 1.32
N LEU A 127 2.74 -15.28 0.86
CA LEU A 127 2.13 -16.32 1.71
C LEU A 127 3.15 -17.31 2.26
N ASP A 128 4.20 -17.62 1.52
CA ASP A 128 5.20 -18.58 1.98
C ASP A 128 6.00 -18.08 3.19
N THR A 129 5.99 -16.78 3.46
CA THR A 129 6.61 -16.25 4.70
C THR A 129 5.81 -16.60 5.93
N TYR A 130 4.50 -16.83 5.78
CA TYR A 130 3.61 -17.16 6.88
C TYR A 130 3.89 -18.55 7.47
N LYS A 131 4.39 -19.45 6.64
CA LYS A 131 4.60 -20.86 7.04
C LYS A 131 5.91 -21.11 7.78
N LYS A 132 6.68 -20.08 7.98
CA LYS A 132 7.98 -20.24 8.68
C LYS A 132 7.87 -20.02 10.18
#